data_dc174cb64a663ccf8b0145fddaabcddd
#
_entry.id   dc174cb64a663ccf8b0145fddaabcddd
#
_cell.length_a   1.000
_cell.length_b   1.000
_cell.length_c   1.000
_cell.angle_alpha   90.00
_cell.angle_beta   90.00
_cell.angle_gamma   90.00
#
_symmetry.space_group_name_H-M   'P 1'
#
loop_
_entity.id
_entity.type
_entity.pdbx_description
1 polymer ?
#
loop_
_entity_poly.entity_id
_entity_poly.type
_entity_poly.pdbx_seq_one_letter_code
_entity_poly.pdbx_strand_id
1 'polypeptide(L)'
;MKTQLSKITERAAQLLSLQGKVAMVTGAASGIGRGISLRLAEMGAFVALLDVDDIQGRACAAQIEALEGEAVFLNCDVRSAAECRRAVERVIAKRGKIDILCNCAGVAIRKDIVELTEDEWDFALDVTLKGIYLLSREVVPHMIRNGGGSIINIGSGWSLKGGPRAASYCAAKGGAVNLTRAMAIDHGRNNIRVNCVCPGDVETPMLLSECAQLGEDREAFMREAANRPLGRVGTPDDVANAVLFLASPMSSWITGAALVIDGGGLA
;
A
#
# COMPACT_ATOMS: atom_id res chain seq x y z
N MET A 1 -30.60 -27.01 -9.36
CA MET A 1 -29.30 -27.02 -8.66
C MET A 1 -28.19 -26.25 -9.40
N LYS A 2 -27.88 -26.55 -10.67
CA LYS A 2 -26.81 -25.82 -11.43
C LYS A 2 -27.05 -24.28 -11.50
N THR A 3 -28.30 -23.83 -11.71
CA THR A 3 -28.65 -22.40 -11.83
C THR A 3 -28.52 -21.64 -10.50
N GLN A 4 -28.71 -22.29 -9.36
CA GLN A 4 -28.58 -21.66 -8.05
C GLN A 4 -27.12 -21.56 -7.61
N LEU A 5 -26.29 -22.56 -7.93
CA LEU A 5 -24.83 -22.49 -7.74
C LEU A 5 -24.20 -21.38 -8.61
N SER A 6 -24.64 -21.19 -9.85
CA SER A 6 -24.11 -20.12 -10.72
C SER A 6 -24.39 -18.72 -10.13
N LYS A 7 -25.60 -18.48 -9.60
CA LYS A 7 -25.95 -17.19 -8.97
C LYS A 7 -25.14 -16.92 -7.69
N ILE A 8 -24.85 -17.94 -6.89
CA ILE A 8 -24.01 -17.82 -5.69
C ILE A 8 -22.57 -17.47 -6.10
N THR A 9 -22.04 -18.14 -7.11
CA THR A 9 -20.69 -17.91 -7.63
C THR A 9 -20.55 -16.50 -8.21
N GLU A 10 -21.53 -16.03 -8.97
CA GLU A 10 -21.58 -14.66 -9.51
C GLU A 10 -21.62 -13.60 -8.40
N ARG A 11 -22.44 -13.80 -7.36
CA ARG A 11 -22.51 -12.87 -6.22
C ARG A 11 -21.19 -12.84 -5.45
N ALA A 12 -20.54 -13.97 -5.23
CA ALA A 12 -19.24 -14.03 -4.56
C ALA A 12 -18.15 -13.33 -5.38
N ALA A 13 -18.14 -13.54 -6.70
CA ALA A 13 -17.21 -12.85 -7.60
C ALA A 13 -17.43 -11.33 -7.59
N GLN A 14 -18.69 -10.87 -7.58
CA GLN A 14 -19.02 -9.45 -7.50
C GLN A 14 -18.50 -8.76 -6.24
N LEU A 15 -18.40 -9.48 -5.10
CA LEU A 15 -17.90 -8.93 -3.84
C LEU A 15 -16.40 -8.56 -3.91
N LEU A 16 -15.62 -9.24 -4.74
CA LEU A 16 -14.19 -8.97 -4.94
C LEU A 16 -13.91 -8.17 -6.21
N SER A 17 -14.89 -8.04 -7.11
CA SER A 17 -14.72 -7.34 -8.38
C SER A 17 -14.46 -5.85 -8.16
N LEU A 18 -13.44 -5.34 -8.83
CA LEU A 18 -13.11 -3.92 -8.91
C LEU A 18 -13.38 -3.36 -10.32
N GLN A 19 -14.24 -4.03 -11.10
CA GLN A 19 -14.61 -3.60 -12.44
C GLN A 19 -15.13 -2.16 -12.46
N GLY A 20 -14.54 -1.32 -13.31
CA GLY A 20 -14.88 0.09 -13.40
C GLY A 20 -14.37 0.96 -12.24
N LYS A 21 -13.58 0.42 -11.30
CA LYS A 21 -12.92 1.18 -10.25
C LYS A 21 -11.61 1.77 -10.75
N VAL A 22 -11.23 2.90 -10.19
CA VAL A 22 -9.97 3.61 -10.45
C VAL A 22 -9.13 3.60 -9.19
N ALA A 23 -7.96 2.95 -9.26
CA ALA A 23 -7.00 2.84 -8.18
C ALA A 23 -5.74 3.67 -8.47
N MET A 24 -5.20 4.30 -7.43
CA MET A 24 -3.86 4.88 -7.42
C MET A 24 -3.00 4.12 -6.40
N VAL A 25 -1.79 3.73 -6.78
CA VAL A 25 -0.84 3.00 -5.92
C VAL A 25 0.51 3.69 -5.94
N THR A 26 1.05 4.06 -4.76
CA THR A 26 2.40 4.62 -4.64
C THR A 26 3.42 3.54 -4.31
N GLY A 27 4.70 3.75 -4.67
CA GLY A 27 5.71 2.70 -4.53
C GLY A 27 5.42 1.51 -5.43
N ALA A 28 4.80 1.75 -6.58
CA ALA A 28 4.21 0.73 -7.44
C ALA A 28 5.22 0.00 -8.34
N ALA A 29 6.46 0.48 -8.41
CA ALA A 29 7.50 -0.10 -9.27
C ALA A 29 8.04 -1.43 -8.75
N SER A 30 7.95 -1.71 -7.44
CA SER A 30 8.57 -2.90 -6.86
C SER A 30 7.80 -3.45 -5.64
N GLY A 31 8.21 -4.62 -5.16
CA GLY A 31 7.79 -5.21 -3.89
C GLY A 31 6.28 -5.25 -3.69
N ILE A 32 5.83 -4.81 -2.53
CA ILE A 32 4.41 -4.82 -2.12
C ILE A 32 3.56 -3.96 -3.06
N GLY A 33 4.02 -2.74 -3.42
CA GLY A 33 3.25 -1.84 -4.28
C GLY A 33 3.01 -2.40 -5.68
N ARG A 34 4.03 -3.09 -6.25
CA ARG A 34 3.87 -3.81 -7.52
C ARG A 34 2.86 -4.96 -7.39
N GLY A 35 2.96 -5.78 -6.31
CA GLY A 35 2.01 -6.86 -6.05
C GLY A 35 0.58 -6.35 -5.91
N ILE A 36 0.37 -5.24 -5.19
CA ILE A 36 -0.94 -4.58 -5.06
C ILE A 36 -1.45 -4.14 -6.43
N SER A 37 -0.61 -3.49 -7.25
CA SER A 37 -1.00 -2.98 -8.56
C SER A 37 -1.47 -4.09 -9.49
N LEU A 38 -0.75 -5.19 -9.55
CA LEU A 38 -1.12 -6.38 -10.32
C LEU A 38 -2.44 -6.97 -9.83
N ARG A 39 -2.61 -7.16 -8.52
CA ARG A 39 -3.82 -7.74 -7.93
C ARG A 39 -5.06 -6.89 -8.17
N LEU A 40 -4.98 -5.57 -8.03
CA LEU A 40 -6.11 -4.68 -8.29
C LEU A 40 -6.49 -4.67 -9.78
N ALA A 41 -5.50 -4.73 -10.69
CA ALA A 41 -5.74 -4.84 -12.12
C ALA A 41 -6.39 -6.18 -12.51
N GLU A 42 -5.92 -7.31 -11.95
CA GLU A 42 -6.53 -8.63 -12.13
C GLU A 42 -8.00 -8.66 -11.74
N MET A 43 -8.40 -7.84 -10.76
CA MET A 43 -9.79 -7.72 -10.32
C MET A 43 -10.61 -6.69 -11.11
N GLY A 44 -10.05 -6.13 -12.18
CA GLY A 44 -10.72 -5.25 -13.14
C GLY A 44 -10.63 -3.77 -12.85
N ALA A 45 -9.77 -3.33 -11.92
CA ALA A 45 -9.51 -1.91 -11.71
C ALA A 45 -8.60 -1.33 -12.80
N PHE A 46 -8.86 -0.07 -13.19
CA PHE A 46 -7.81 0.75 -13.78
C PHE A 46 -6.81 1.14 -12.71
N VAL A 47 -5.50 0.96 -12.95
CA VAL A 47 -4.45 1.25 -11.97
C VAL A 47 -3.52 2.35 -12.45
N ALA A 48 -3.43 3.45 -11.70
CA ALA A 48 -2.38 4.44 -11.84
C ALA A 48 -1.23 4.09 -10.89
N LEU A 49 -0.07 3.76 -11.46
CA LEU A 49 1.14 3.39 -10.76
C LEU A 49 2.00 4.63 -10.56
N LEU A 50 2.29 4.98 -9.31
CA LEU A 50 3.11 6.13 -8.93
C LEU A 50 4.42 5.65 -8.31
N ASP A 51 5.54 6.05 -8.88
CA ASP A 51 6.88 5.75 -8.38
C ASP A 51 7.91 6.75 -8.92
N VAL A 52 9.08 6.81 -8.31
CA VAL A 52 10.25 7.54 -8.81
C VAL A 52 11.08 6.71 -9.79
N ASP A 53 10.97 5.37 -9.73
CA ASP A 53 11.64 4.45 -10.66
C ASP A 53 10.85 4.33 -11.97
N ASP A 54 11.25 5.14 -12.95
CA ASP A 54 10.60 5.21 -14.27
C ASP A 54 10.70 3.88 -15.05
N ILE A 55 11.80 3.17 -14.92
CA ILE A 55 12.04 1.92 -15.64
C ILE A 55 11.14 0.80 -15.12
N GLN A 56 11.19 0.54 -13.83
CA GLN A 56 10.42 -0.54 -13.23
C GLN A 56 8.92 -0.21 -13.19
N GLY A 57 8.56 1.06 -13.00
CA GLY A 57 7.18 1.49 -13.03
C GLY A 57 6.52 1.30 -14.39
N ARG A 58 7.21 1.63 -15.49
CA ARG A 58 6.72 1.36 -16.85
C ARG A 58 6.66 -0.14 -17.15
N ALA A 59 7.65 -0.90 -16.69
CA ALA A 59 7.65 -2.35 -16.84
C ALA A 59 6.44 -3.00 -16.13
N CYS A 60 6.09 -2.51 -14.93
CA CYS A 60 4.90 -2.96 -14.21
C CYS A 60 3.60 -2.61 -14.95
N ALA A 61 3.49 -1.40 -15.49
CA ALA A 61 2.32 -1.00 -16.30
C ALA A 61 2.18 -1.88 -17.55
N ALA A 62 3.28 -2.10 -18.29
CA ALA A 62 3.29 -2.97 -19.46
C ALA A 62 2.92 -4.42 -19.12
N GLN A 63 3.31 -4.92 -17.95
CA GLN A 63 2.89 -6.24 -17.48
C GLN A 63 1.39 -6.31 -17.24
N ILE A 64 0.78 -5.29 -16.64
CA ILE A 64 -0.68 -5.22 -16.44
C ILE A 64 -1.38 -5.23 -17.80
N GLU A 65 -0.91 -4.44 -18.76
CA GLU A 65 -1.47 -4.37 -20.11
C GLU A 65 -1.34 -5.70 -20.86
N ALA A 66 -0.22 -6.41 -20.70
CA ALA A 66 -0.03 -7.75 -21.28
C ALA A 66 -0.98 -8.82 -20.71
N LEU A 67 -1.54 -8.58 -19.52
CA LEU A 67 -2.57 -9.41 -18.89
C LEU A 67 -4.00 -8.87 -19.14
N GLU A 68 -4.16 -8.05 -20.18
CA GLU A 68 -5.44 -7.43 -20.57
C GLU A 68 -6.03 -6.48 -19.50
N GLY A 69 -5.23 -6.06 -18.52
CA GLY A 69 -5.59 -5.05 -17.53
C GLY A 69 -5.38 -3.62 -18.06
N GLU A 70 -5.89 -2.63 -17.35
CA GLU A 70 -5.73 -1.23 -17.69
C GLU A 70 -4.83 -0.51 -16.69
N ALA A 71 -3.75 0.10 -17.15
CA ALA A 71 -2.81 0.82 -16.28
C ALA A 71 -2.25 2.10 -16.90
N VAL A 72 -1.63 2.93 -16.07
CA VAL A 72 -0.75 4.03 -16.48
C VAL A 72 0.33 4.22 -15.43
N PHE A 73 1.56 4.39 -15.88
CA PHE A 73 2.66 4.82 -15.01
C PHE A 73 2.76 6.35 -14.99
N LEU A 74 2.94 6.90 -13.79
CA LEU A 74 3.15 8.32 -13.52
C LEU A 74 4.39 8.46 -12.64
N ASN A 75 5.47 9.03 -13.19
CA ASN A 75 6.63 9.37 -12.36
C ASN A 75 6.19 10.41 -11.32
N CYS A 76 6.40 10.11 -10.03
CA CYS A 76 5.92 10.91 -8.91
C CYS A 76 6.77 10.67 -7.66
N ASP A 77 7.45 11.70 -7.20
CA ASP A 77 8.03 11.73 -5.85
C ASP A 77 6.94 12.14 -4.86
N VAL A 78 6.56 11.22 -3.98
CA VAL A 78 5.51 11.45 -2.98
C VAL A 78 5.86 12.53 -1.95
N ARG A 79 7.14 12.95 -1.86
CA ARG A 79 7.59 14.07 -1.02
C ARG A 79 7.19 15.43 -1.59
N SER A 80 6.89 15.48 -2.90
CA SER A 80 6.57 16.70 -3.64
C SER A 80 5.06 16.92 -3.73
N ALA A 81 4.54 17.91 -3.03
CA ALA A 81 3.12 18.26 -3.09
C ALA A 81 2.66 18.61 -4.53
N ALA A 82 3.55 19.25 -5.31
CA ALA A 82 3.25 19.62 -6.69
C ALA A 82 3.13 18.37 -7.60
N GLU A 83 3.98 17.33 -7.36
CA GLU A 83 3.92 16.10 -8.15
C GLU A 83 2.72 15.24 -7.75
N CYS A 84 2.42 15.14 -6.47
CA CYS A 84 1.21 14.49 -5.98
C CYS A 84 -0.04 15.08 -6.62
N ARG A 85 -0.15 16.42 -6.62
CA ARG A 85 -1.27 17.12 -7.26
C ARG A 85 -1.35 16.82 -8.75
N ARG A 86 -0.25 16.98 -9.51
CA ARG A 86 -0.21 16.67 -10.94
C ARG A 86 -0.61 15.23 -11.24
N ALA A 87 -0.18 14.26 -10.42
CA ALA A 87 -0.55 12.87 -10.59
C ALA A 87 -2.06 12.67 -10.43
N VAL A 88 -2.66 13.24 -9.38
CA VAL A 88 -4.12 13.19 -9.15
C VAL A 88 -4.88 13.84 -10.31
N GLU A 89 -4.50 15.05 -10.73
CA GLU A 89 -5.12 15.76 -11.85
C GLU A 89 -5.09 14.94 -13.15
N ARG A 90 -3.97 14.27 -13.44
CA ARG A 90 -3.85 13.40 -14.63
C ARG A 90 -4.78 12.19 -14.56
N VAL A 91 -4.95 11.56 -13.40
CA VAL A 91 -5.89 10.45 -13.23
C VAL A 91 -7.31 10.93 -13.36
N ILE A 92 -7.67 12.04 -12.74
CA ILE A 92 -9.00 12.65 -12.85
C ILE A 92 -9.31 13.05 -14.29
N ALA A 93 -8.38 13.68 -15.00
CA ALA A 93 -8.57 14.04 -16.41
C ALA A 93 -8.81 12.81 -17.30
N LYS A 94 -8.14 11.67 -16.99
CA LYS A 94 -8.27 10.43 -17.78
C LYS A 94 -9.50 9.60 -17.42
N ARG A 95 -9.91 9.55 -16.15
CA ARG A 95 -10.90 8.60 -15.62
C ARG A 95 -12.09 9.24 -14.90
N GLY A 96 -12.05 10.52 -14.65
CA GLY A 96 -13.13 11.28 -13.99
C GLY A 96 -13.23 11.08 -12.48
N LYS A 97 -12.61 10.04 -11.91
CA LYS A 97 -12.72 9.66 -10.49
C LYS A 97 -11.49 8.94 -9.97
N ILE A 98 -11.44 8.80 -8.64
CA ILE A 98 -10.53 7.89 -7.93
C ILE A 98 -11.36 7.20 -6.87
N ASP A 99 -11.44 5.87 -6.91
CA ASP A 99 -12.20 5.04 -5.95
C ASP A 99 -11.31 4.46 -4.87
N ILE A 100 -10.03 4.19 -5.18
CA ILE A 100 -9.09 3.50 -4.29
C ILE A 100 -7.76 4.25 -4.29
N LEU A 101 -7.20 4.49 -3.10
CA LEU A 101 -5.83 4.98 -2.92
C LEU A 101 -5.04 4.02 -2.04
N CYS A 102 -3.94 3.46 -2.56
CA CYS A 102 -2.99 2.65 -1.80
C CYS A 102 -1.69 3.42 -1.59
N ASN A 103 -1.47 3.91 -0.38
CA ASN A 103 -0.23 4.56 0.01
C ASN A 103 0.79 3.49 0.44
N CYS A 104 1.63 3.02 -0.49
CA CYS A 104 2.60 1.96 -0.26
C CYS A 104 4.06 2.44 -0.31
N ALA A 105 4.34 3.63 -0.87
CA ALA A 105 5.68 4.20 -0.88
C ALA A 105 6.27 4.26 0.54
N GLY A 106 7.52 3.86 0.69
CA GLY A 106 8.22 3.89 1.96
C GLY A 106 9.67 3.49 1.81
N VAL A 107 10.47 3.88 2.79
CA VAL A 107 11.89 3.54 2.89
C VAL A 107 12.21 3.08 4.30
N ALA A 108 13.17 2.16 4.43
CA ALA A 108 13.70 1.70 5.71
C ALA A 108 15.17 2.08 5.82
N ILE A 109 15.53 2.79 6.91
CA ILE A 109 16.90 3.13 7.29
C ILE A 109 17.20 2.41 8.59
N ARG A 110 18.19 1.53 8.56
CA ARG A 110 18.56 0.63 9.68
C ARG A 110 19.69 1.26 10.51
N LYS A 111 19.31 2.26 11.32
CA LYS A 111 20.20 2.96 12.26
C LYS A 111 19.51 3.16 13.61
N ASP A 112 20.28 3.21 14.70
CA ASP A 112 19.75 3.65 15.98
C ASP A 112 19.62 5.18 16.03
N ILE A 113 19.10 5.70 17.15
CA ILE A 113 18.77 7.13 17.28
C ILE A 113 20.02 8.04 17.29
N VAL A 114 21.19 7.52 17.63
CA VAL A 114 22.45 8.29 17.69
C VAL A 114 23.16 8.30 16.33
N GLU A 115 23.08 7.19 15.58
CA GLU A 115 23.70 7.04 14.25
C GLU A 115 22.88 7.73 13.15
N LEU A 116 21.58 7.91 13.36
CA LEU A 116 20.65 8.47 12.38
C LEU A 116 20.87 9.97 12.24
N THR A 117 21.18 10.43 11.03
CA THR A 117 21.30 11.86 10.74
C THR A 117 19.94 12.54 10.59
N GLU A 118 19.88 13.87 10.75
CA GLU A 118 18.67 14.65 10.55
C GLU A 118 18.12 14.49 9.11
N ASP A 119 18.98 14.53 8.09
CA ASP A 119 18.60 14.34 6.69
C ASP A 119 18.00 12.95 6.44
N GLU A 120 18.56 11.91 7.05
CA GLU A 120 18.03 10.54 6.94
C GLU A 120 16.68 10.38 7.67
N TRP A 121 16.53 11.03 8.81
CA TRP A 121 15.28 11.09 9.55
C TRP A 121 14.20 11.78 8.69
N ASP A 122 14.47 12.97 8.20
CA ASP A 122 13.55 13.75 7.38
C ASP A 122 13.18 13.01 6.10
N PHE A 123 14.15 12.42 5.42
CA PHE A 123 13.91 11.61 4.22
C PHE A 123 12.96 10.44 4.50
N ALA A 124 13.19 9.70 5.59
CA ALA A 124 12.35 8.56 5.94
C ALA A 124 10.91 8.97 6.25
N LEU A 125 10.72 10.06 7.02
CA LEU A 125 9.40 10.59 7.34
C LEU A 125 8.71 11.19 6.13
N ASP A 126 9.43 11.94 5.31
CA ASP A 126 8.88 12.59 4.12
C ASP A 126 8.35 11.58 3.11
N VAL A 127 9.09 10.50 2.85
CA VAL A 127 8.62 9.43 1.95
C VAL A 127 7.49 8.64 2.59
N THR A 128 7.67 8.14 3.82
CA THR A 128 6.85 7.09 4.40
C THR A 128 5.59 7.60 5.09
N LEU A 129 5.60 8.83 5.60
CA LEU A 129 4.46 9.41 6.34
C LEU A 129 3.89 10.65 5.66
N LYS A 130 4.73 11.64 5.34
CA LYS A 130 4.26 12.88 4.68
C LYS A 130 3.68 12.59 3.30
N GLY A 131 4.25 11.62 2.55
CA GLY A 131 3.70 11.16 1.27
C GLY A 131 2.26 10.68 1.38
N ILE A 132 1.89 9.95 2.45
CA ILE A 132 0.50 9.55 2.73
C ILE A 132 -0.39 10.78 2.86
N TYR A 133 0.04 11.78 3.65
CA TYR A 133 -0.70 13.02 3.83
C TYR A 133 -0.88 13.77 2.51
N LEU A 134 0.19 13.96 1.75
CA LEU A 134 0.15 14.75 0.51
C LEU A 134 -0.79 14.15 -0.54
N LEU A 135 -0.69 12.85 -0.78
CA LEU A 135 -1.60 12.18 -1.72
C LEU A 135 -3.04 12.15 -1.23
N SER A 136 -3.26 11.80 0.03
CA SER A 136 -4.61 11.74 0.61
C SER A 136 -5.30 13.10 0.57
N ARG A 137 -4.56 14.17 0.85
CA ARG A 137 -5.07 15.56 0.76
C ARG A 137 -5.61 15.91 -0.64
N GLU A 138 -4.92 15.48 -1.68
CA GLU A 138 -5.35 15.74 -3.06
C GLU A 138 -6.49 14.79 -3.50
N VAL A 139 -6.52 13.55 -3.02
CA VAL A 139 -7.51 12.54 -3.44
C VAL A 139 -8.85 12.67 -2.72
N VAL A 140 -8.85 12.92 -1.41
CA VAL A 140 -10.08 12.97 -0.57
C VAL A 140 -11.16 13.89 -1.13
N PRO A 141 -10.89 15.12 -1.61
CA PRO A 141 -11.92 15.97 -2.18
C PRO A 141 -12.61 15.35 -3.42
N HIS A 142 -11.89 14.54 -4.21
CA HIS A 142 -12.45 13.82 -5.35
C HIS A 142 -13.31 12.65 -4.90
N MET A 143 -12.86 11.87 -3.90
CA MET A 143 -13.67 10.80 -3.32
C MET A 143 -14.98 11.34 -2.72
N ILE A 144 -14.96 12.47 -2.02
CA ILE A 144 -16.18 13.11 -1.50
C ILE A 144 -17.16 13.43 -2.63
N ARG A 145 -16.69 14.07 -3.71
CA ARG A 145 -17.54 14.39 -4.86
C ARG A 145 -18.11 13.16 -5.55
N ASN A 146 -17.41 12.04 -5.51
CA ASN A 146 -17.82 10.76 -6.11
C ASN A 146 -18.65 9.87 -5.18
N GLY A 147 -18.97 10.33 -3.95
CA GLY A 147 -19.82 9.61 -3.00
C GLY A 147 -19.10 8.56 -2.16
N GLY A 148 -17.77 8.57 -2.11
CA GLY A 148 -16.99 7.71 -1.23
C GLY A 148 -15.73 7.13 -1.87
N GLY A 149 -15.05 6.26 -1.13
CA GLY A 149 -13.82 5.61 -1.56
C GLY A 149 -13.19 4.72 -0.49
N SER A 150 -12.06 4.10 -0.84
CA SER A 150 -11.24 3.33 0.10
C SER A 150 -9.78 3.77 0.03
N ILE A 151 -9.23 4.18 1.17
CA ILE A 151 -7.81 4.52 1.33
C ILE A 151 -7.16 3.42 2.16
N ILE A 152 -6.08 2.83 1.64
CA ILE A 152 -5.33 1.79 2.30
C ILE A 152 -3.88 2.27 2.46
N ASN A 153 -3.46 2.47 3.69
CA ASN A 153 -2.09 2.84 4.03
C ASN A 153 -1.30 1.57 4.35
N ILE A 154 -0.06 1.47 3.88
CA ILE A 154 0.81 0.35 4.22
C ILE A 154 1.68 0.75 5.42
N GLY A 155 1.32 0.21 6.56
CA GLY A 155 2.08 0.25 7.81
C GLY A 155 3.18 -0.79 7.84
N SER A 156 3.37 -1.39 9.03
CA SER A 156 4.31 -2.47 9.32
C SER A 156 3.91 -3.13 10.65
N GLY A 157 4.38 -4.34 10.93
CA GLY A 157 4.37 -4.86 12.30
C GLY A 157 5.04 -3.89 13.27
N TRP A 158 6.05 -3.16 12.84
CA TRP A 158 6.71 -2.11 13.62
C TRP A 158 5.93 -0.79 13.72
N SER A 159 4.73 -0.70 13.16
CA SER A 159 3.76 0.35 13.50
C SER A 159 3.13 0.14 14.87
N LEU A 160 3.15 -1.11 15.36
CA LEU A 160 2.43 -1.56 16.56
C LEU A 160 3.38 -1.93 17.70
N LYS A 161 4.68 -2.11 17.38
CA LYS A 161 5.78 -2.30 18.33
C LYS A 161 7.04 -1.63 17.80
N GLY A 162 8.08 -1.50 18.65
CA GLY A 162 9.40 -1.06 18.19
C GLY A 162 10.16 -2.16 17.44
N GLY A 163 11.16 -1.75 16.65
CA GLY A 163 12.13 -2.62 16.01
C GLY A 163 13.56 -2.10 16.23
N PRO A 164 14.56 -2.99 16.30
CA PRO A 164 15.95 -2.59 16.52
C PRO A 164 16.50 -1.82 15.32
N ARG A 165 17.29 -0.77 15.59
CA ARG A 165 17.94 0.05 14.54
C ARG A 165 16.98 0.51 13.45
N ALA A 166 15.78 0.99 13.83
CA ALA A 166 14.72 1.38 12.90
C ALA A 166 13.91 2.59 13.41
N ALA A 167 14.58 3.54 14.06
CA ALA A 167 13.93 4.64 14.77
C ALA A 167 13.01 5.47 13.86
N SER A 168 13.51 5.97 12.72
CA SER A 168 12.71 6.74 11.76
C SER A 168 11.60 5.92 11.12
N TYR A 169 11.87 4.66 10.79
CA TYR A 169 10.87 3.75 10.21
C TYR A 169 9.72 3.46 11.17
N CYS A 170 10.02 3.11 12.44
CA CYS A 170 9.00 2.89 13.48
C CYS A 170 8.17 4.15 13.71
N ALA A 171 8.79 5.32 13.77
CA ALA A 171 8.10 6.60 13.92
C ALA A 171 7.14 6.87 12.74
N ALA A 172 7.63 6.73 11.50
CA ALA A 172 6.84 6.95 10.30
C ALA A 172 5.67 5.96 10.18
N LYS A 173 5.93 4.66 10.38
CA LYS A 173 4.92 3.60 10.28
C LYS A 173 3.92 3.64 11.45
N GLY A 174 4.35 3.98 12.65
CA GLY A 174 3.47 4.27 13.79
C GLY A 174 2.56 5.48 13.53
N GLY A 175 3.13 6.54 12.97
CA GLY A 175 2.41 7.70 12.49
C GLY A 175 1.35 7.37 11.43
N ALA A 176 1.68 6.48 10.48
CA ALA A 176 0.75 6.04 9.44
C ALA A 176 -0.51 5.34 10.02
N VAL A 177 -0.35 4.49 11.05
CA VAL A 177 -1.49 3.85 11.74
C VAL A 177 -2.37 4.89 12.44
N ASN A 178 -1.77 5.86 13.15
CA ASN A 178 -2.56 6.85 13.85
C ASN A 178 -3.20 7.89 12.91
N LEU A 179 -2.53 8.25 11.83
CA LEU A 179 -3.09 9.07 10.75
C LEU A 179 -4.29 8.37 10.08
N THR A 180 -4.21 7.05 9.87
CA THR A 180 -5.32 6.23 9.37
C THR A 180 -6.56 6.37 10.25
N ARG A 181 -6.41 6.30 11.58
CA ARG A 181 -7.51 6.45 12.54
C ARG A 181 -8.13 7.83 12.50
N ALA A 182 -7.31 8.87 12.47
CA ALA A 182 -7.77 10.26 12.36
C ALA A 182 -8.59 10.47 11.09
N MET A 183 -8.04 10.06 9.93
CA MET A 183 -8.72 10.18 8.63
C MET A 183 -10.02 9.36 8.57
N ALA A 184 -10.06 8.19 9.20
CA ALA A 184 -11.27 7.37 9.27
C ALA A 184 -12.41 8.08 10.03
N ILE A 185 -12.08 8.79 11.13
CA ILE A 185 -13.03 9.59 11.91
C ILE A 185 -13.51 10.78 11.08
N ASP A 186 -12.59 11.52 10.46
CA ASP A 186 -12.90 12.75 9.74
C ASP A 186 -13.77 12.50 8.50
N HIS A 187 -13.50 11.41 7.77
CA HIS A 187 -14.08 11.17 6.44
C HIS A 187 -15.10 10.02 6.38
N GLY A 188 -15.37 9.34 7.49
CA GLY A 188 -16.37 8.26 7.52
C GLY A 188 -17.77 8.73 7.09
N ARG A 189 -18.16 9.94 7.45
CA ARG A 189 -19.44 10.55 7.02
C ARG A 189 -19.53 10.83 5.52
N ASN A 190 -18.39 10.88 4.84
CA ASN A 190 -18.29 11.02 3.39
C ASN A 190 -18.24 9.66 2.67
N ASN A 191 -18.55 8.56 3.38
CA ASN A 191 -18.45 7.20 2.86
C ASN A 191 -17.02 6.85 2.38
N ILE A 192 -15.99 7.42 3.01
CA ILE A 192 -14.59 7.10 2.75
C ILE A 192 -14.09 6.22 3.91
N ARG A 193 -13.67 5.00 3.56
CA ARG A 193 -13.03 4.09 4.52
C ARG A 193 -11.52 4.30 4.46
N VAL A 194 -10.87 4.36 5.61
CA VAL A 194 -9.41 4.50 5.69
C VAL A 194 -8.88 3.42 6.62
N ASN A 195 -8.05 2.51 6.11
CA ASN A 195 -7.49 1.39 6.87
C ASN A 195 -5.97 1.29 6.64
N CYS A 196 -5.30 0.64 7.57
CA CYS A 196 -3.87 0.36 7.48
C CYS A 196 -3.63 -1.15 7.42
N VAL A 197 -2.84 -1.62 6.47
CA VAL A 197 -2.30 -2.99 6.46
C VAL A 197 -0.92 -2.95 7.08
N CYS A 198 -0.66 -3.82 8.05
CA CYS A 198 0.59 -3.90 8.81
C CYS A 198 1.30 -5.22 8.50
N PRO A 199 2.12 -5.29 7.42
CA PRO A 199 2.88 -6.50 7.09
C PRO A 199 3.99 -6.77 8.10
N GLY A 200 4.34 -8.06 8.25
CA GLY A 200 5.64 -8.49 8.78
C GLY A 200 6.72 -8.44 7.70
N ASP A 201 7.69 -9.36 7.79
CA ASP A 201 8.74 -9.48 6.79
C ASP A 201 8.16 -10.07 5.49
N VAL A 202 8.34 -9.34 4.40
CA VAL A 202 7.86 -9.68 3.05
C VAL A 202 9.03 -9.68 2.09
N GLU A 203 9.16 -10.71 1.26
CA GLU A 203 10.23 -10.87 0.28
C GLU A 203 10.16 -9.75 -0.78
N THR A 204 10.97 -8.72 -0.57
CA THR A 204 11.00 -7.49 -1.36
C THR A 204 12.42 -6.95 -1.46
N PRO A 205 12.69 -6.04 -2.41
CA PRO A 205 13.97 -5.32 -2.45
C PRO A 205 14.27 -4.55 -1.15
N MET A 206 13.25 -4.05 -0.43
CA MET A 206 13.43 -3.38 0.85
C MET A 206 13.99 -4.33 1.91
N LEU A 207 13.46 -5.54 2.05
CA LEU A 207 13.95 -6.54 3.02
C LEU A 207 15.42 -6.92 2.74
N LEU A 208 15.79 -7.08 1.47
CA LEU A 208 17.17 -7.34 1.07
C LEU A 208 18.09 -6.14 1.35
N SER A 209 17.61 -4.91 1.14
CA SER A 209 18.33 -3.69 1.50
C SER A 209 18.56 -3.59 3.00
N GLU A 210 17.58 -3.97 3.82
CA GLU A 210 17.74 -3.99 5.28
C GLU A 210 18.84 -4.98 5.73
N CYS A 211 18.87 -6.18 5.15
CA CYS A 211 19.94 -7.15 5.38
C CYS A 211 21.32 -6.55 5.06
N ALA A 212 21.46 -5.90 3.90
CA ALA A 212 22.71 -5.26 3.50
C ALA A 212 23.11 -4.10 4.42
N GLN A 213 22.17 -3.27 4.86
CA GLN A 213 22.42 -2.16 5.79
C GLN A 213 22.90 -2.65 7.17
N LEU A 214 22.44 -3.82 7.60
CA LEU A 214 22.86 -4.44 8.87
C LEU A 214 24.20 -5.19 8.75
N GLY A 215 24.68 -5.45 7.52
CA GLY A 215 25.87 -6.27 7.28
C GLY A 215 25.67 -7.74 7.67
N GLU A 216 24.44 -8.22 7.65
CA GLU A 216 24.10 -9.60 8.03
C GLU A 216 24.26 -10.57 6.87
N ASP A 217 24.54 -11.85 7.20
CA ASP A 217 24.50 -12.93 6.24
C ASP A 217 23.07 -13.14 5.73
N ARG A 218 22.90 -13.14 4.39
CA ARG A 218 21.60 -13.20 3.77
C ARG A 218 20.79 -14.44 4.17
N GLU A 219 21.41 -15.60 4.26
CA GLU A 219 20.69 -16.82 4.60
C GLU A 219 20.26 -16.83 6.06
N ALA A 220 21.13 -16.34 6.96
CA ALA A 220 20.79 -16.20 8.38
C ALA A 220 19.66 -15.18 8.57
N PHE A 221 19.73 -14.03 7.91
CA PHE A 221 18.70 -12.99 7.93
C PHE A 221 17.34 -13.51 7.43
N MET A 222 17.33 -14.22 6.29
CA MET A 222 16.09 -14.78 5.73
C MET A 222 15.51 -15.92 6.60
N ARG A 223 16.36 -16.72 7.25
CA ARG A 223 15.89 -17.72 8.24
C ARG A 223 15.22 -17.06 9.44
N GLU A 224 15.81 -15.97 9.96
CA GLU A 224 15.20 -15.21 11.06
C GLU A 224 13.90 -14.52 10.62
N ALA A 225 13.88 -13.93 9.45
CA ALA A 225 12.67 -13.35 8.87
C ALA A 225 11.55 -14.39 8.68
N ALA A 226 11.88 -15.65 8.41
CA ALA A 226 10.93 -16.77 8.30
C ALA A 226 10.53 -17.37 9.65
N ASN A 227 11.20 -17.01 10.76
CA ASN A 227 10.92 -17.49 12.11
C ASN A 227 9.60 -16.89 12.66
N ARG A 228 8.51 -17.29 12.06
CA ARG A 228 7.13 -16.89 12.37
C ARG A 228 6.28 -18.15 12.54
N PRO A 229 5.13 -18.11 13.24
CA PRO A 229 4.25 -19.25 13.38
C PRO A 229 3.87 -19.95 12.07
N LEU A 230 3.74 -19.19 10.95
CA LEU A 230 3.50 -19.79 9.63
C LEU A 230 4.76 -20.29 8.91
N GLY A 231 5.95 -20.16 9.50
CA GLY A 231 7.19 -20.79 9.06
C GLY A 231 7.77 -20.29 7.74
N ARG A 232 7.39 -19.09 7.31
CA ARG A 232 7.90 -18.48 6.06
C ARG A 232 7.92 -16.96 6.11
N VAL A 233 8.71 -16.36 5.23
CA VAL A 233 8.59 -14.95 4.87
C VAL A 233 7.30 -14.74 4.08
N GLY A 234 6.64 -13.62 4.25
CA GLY A 234 5.48 -13.24 3.44
C GLY A 234 5.89 -12.91 1.99
N THR A 235 4.91 -12.94 1.09
CA THR A 235 5.06 -12.51 -0.29
C THR A 235 4.30 -11.20 -0.55
N PRO A 236 4.63 -10.43 -1.60
CA PRO A 236 3.80 -9.30 -2.03
C PRO A 236 2.33 -9.67 -2.23
N ASP A 237 2.04 -10.89 -2.68
CA ASP A 237 0.66 -11.38 -2.88
C ASP A 237 -0.12 -11.55 -1.58
N ASP A 238 0.54 -11.98 -0.49
CA ASP A 238 -0.10 -12.07 0.83
C ASP A 238 -0.65 -10.69 1.25
N VAL A 239 0.13 -9.63 1.02
CA VAL A 239 -0.27 -8.25 1.35
C VAL A 239 -1.30 -7.72 0.34
N ALA A 240 -1.12 -8.01 -0.95
CA ALA A 240 -2.04 -7.59 -2.01
C ALA A 240 -3.45 -8.16 -1.82
N ASN A 241 -3.57 -9.40 -1.32
CA ASN A 241 -4.87 -10.02 -1.00
C ASN A 241 -5.60 -9.28 0.13
N ALA A 242 -4.88 -8.84 1.17
CA ALA A 242 -5.45 -8.04 2.25
C ALA A 242 -5.89 -6.64 1.76
N VAL A 243 -5.08 -6.03 0.88
CA VAL A 243 -5.42 -4.75 0.24
C VAL A 243 -6.66 -4.90 -0.65
N LEU A 244 -6.76 -5.95 -1.45
CA LEU A 244 -7.93 -6.25 -2.25
C LEU A 244 -9.19 -6.36 -1.38
N PHE A 245 -9.13 -7.10 -0.26
CA PHE A 245 -10.24 -7.19 0.69
C PHE A 245 -10.66 -5.80 1.19
N LEU A 246 -9.70 -4.96 1.61
CA LEU A 246 -9.99 -3.62 2.11
C LEU A 246 -10.44 -2.64 1.00
N ALA A 247 -10.04 -2.85 -0.24
CA ALA A 247 -10.48 -2.06 -1.39
C ALA A 247 -11.90 -2.44 -1.83
N SER A 248 -12.34 -3.67 -1.59
CA SER A 248 -13.59 -4.24 -2.07
C SER A 248 -14.79 -3.94 -1.18
N PRO A 249 -16.04 -4.19 -1.65
CA PRO A 249 -17.26 -4.11 -0.84
C PRO A 249 -17.29 -5.05 0.37
N MET A 250 -16.46 -6.10 0.42
CA MET A 250 -16.39 -7.03 1.56
C MET A 250 -16.01 -6.35 2.87
N SER A 251 -15.30 -5.22 2.81
CA SER A 251 -14.87 -4.45 3.97
C SER A 251 -15.71 -3.18 4.22
N SER A 252 -16.97 -3.15 3.75
CA SER A 252 -17.85 -1.97 3.82
C SER A 252 -18.11 -1.44 5.23
N TRP A 253 -17.91 -2.27 6.27
CA TRP A 253 -18.07 -1.90 7.69
C TRP A 253 -16.72 -1.84 8.44
N ILE A 254 -15.61 -1.68 7.70
CA ILE A 254 -14.25 -1.63 8.28
C ILE A 254 -13.60 -0.29 7.93
N THR A 255 -13.35 0.54 8.95
CA THR A 255 -12.59 1.79 8.83
C THR A 255 -11.80 2.05 10.13
N GLY A 256 -10.63 2.68 10.04
CA GLY A 256 -9.74 2.95 11.18
C GLY A 256 -8.97 1.72 11.68
N ALA A 257 -9.06 0.58 11.00
CA ALA A 257 -8.42 -0.65 11.41
C ALA A 257 -6.93 -0.68 11.04
N ALA A 258 -6.14 -1.35 11.89
CA ALA A 258 -4.79 -1.82 11.59
C ALA A 258 -4.84 -3.35 11.40
N LEU A 259 -4.81 -3.80 10.16
CA LEU A 259 -4.90 -5.21 9.80
C LEU A 259 -3.48 -5.80 9.70
N VAL A 260 -3.15 -6.69 10.62
CA VAL A 260 -1.84 -7.34 10.68
C VAL A 260 -1.77 -8.52 9.70
N ILE A 261 -0.72 -8.56 8.88
CA ILE A 261 -0.42 -9.61 7.91
C ILE A 261 1.05 -10.00 8.06
N ASP A 262 1.37 -10.83 9.05
CA ASP A 262 2.76 -11.03 9.49
C ASP A 262 3.10 -12.51 9.80
N GLY A 263 2.25 -13.45 9.41
CA GLY A 263 2.45 -14.86 9.71
C GLY A 263 2.42 -15.22 11.20
N GLY A 264 1.87 -14.33 12.04
CA GLY A 264 1.80 -14.51 13.49
C GLY A 264 2.98 -13.90 14.25
N GLY A 265 3.80 -13.06 13.61
CA GLY A 265 5.01 -12.47 14.22
C GLY A 265 4.75 -11.48 15.37
N LEU A 266 3.50 -11.03 15.55
CA LEU A 266 3.05 -10.18 16.66
C LEU A 266 2.16 -10.92 17.68
N ALA A 267 1.89 -12.23 17.48
CA ALA A 267 1.05 -13.00 18.38
C ALA A 267 1.72 -13.27 19.72
#